data_c43d4f90ee620c94e49ee24e4488a54b
#
_entry.id   c43d4f90ee620c94e49ee24e4488a54b
#
_cell.length_a   1.000
_cell.length_b   1.000
_cell.length_c   1.000
_cell.angle_alpha   90.00
_cell.angle_beta   90.00
_cell.angle_gamma   90.00
#
_symmetry.space_group_name_H-M   'P 1'
#
loop_
_entity.id
_entity.type
_entity.pdbx_description
1 polymer ?
#
loop_
_entity_poly.entity_id
_entity_poly.type
_entity_poly.pdbx_seq_one_letter_code
_entity_poly.pdbx_strand_id
1 'polypeptide(L)'
;MSSVPAGPLIPAQKRATRIAFFSAGFITAAWAAIIPFIKINLAIGDGTMGLMLLCLGAGALVGMPMAGKFSSQLGCKPVLVASMACFSLLYPALIWLDSVTLLAVFLVLFGLCVGTTDCAMNIQGVAVEKEAGKPLMSGFHGFYSLGGMSGAILMTAILSSGVPVELASAAGAVMSVAFLLAGINGFRTGKSQEPAAFFALPKGVVVLIGIVCSIVFLAEGTVLDWSGIYL
;
A
#
# COMPACT_ATOMS: atom_id res chain seq x y z
N MET A 1 -13.80 12.58 -33.28
CA MET A 1 -12.81 12.25 -32.26
C MET A 1 -12.07 11.01 -32.73
N SER A 2 -10.88 11.19 -33.33
CA SER A 2 -10.05 10.08 -33.82
C SER A 2 -9.45 9.35 -32.62
N SER A 3 -9.82 8.07 -32.44
CA SER A 3 -9.17 7.20 -31.47
C SER A 3 -7.71 7.00 -31.89
N VAL A 4 -6.79 7.65 -31.18
CA VAL A 4 -5.36 7.33 -31.30
C VAL A 4 -5.21 5.85 -30.91
N PRO A 5 -4.65 4.99 -31.77
CA PRO A 5 -4.47 3.60 -31.42
C PRO A 5 -3.58 3.49 -30.19
N ALA A 6 -4.06 2.77 -29.18
CA ALA A 6 -3.32 2.54 -27.95
C ALA A 6 -1.99 1.86 -28.29
N GLY A 7 -0.87 2.56 -28.04
CA GLY A 7 0.46 2.01 -28.31
C GLY A 7 0.70 0.70 -27.53
N PRO A 8 1.62 -0.15 -27.96
CA PRO A 8 1.86 -1.49 -27.39
C PRO A 8 2.23 -1.49 -25.90
N LEU A 9 2.61 -0.36 -25.32
CA LEU A 9 2.96 -0.19 -23.91
C LEU A 9 1.74 -0.10 -22.99
N ILE A 10 0.57 0.34 -23.47
CA ILE A 10 -0.63 0.54 -22.62
C ILE A 10 -1.12 -0.77 -21.97
N PRO A 11 -1.22 -1.91 -22.69
CA PRO A 11 -1.62 -3.19 -22.05
C PRO A 11 -0.69 -3.62 -20.92
N ALA A 12 0.63 -3.48 -21.11
CA ALA A 12 1.63 -3.81 -20.09
C ALA A 12 1.52 -2.89 -18.87
N GLN A 13 1.35 -1.58 -19.10
CA GLN A 13 1.15 -0.60 -18.01
C GLN A 13 -0.14 -0.84 -17.23
N LYS A 14 -1.26 -1.16 -17.90
CA LYS A 14 -2.52 -1.53 -17.23
C LYS A 14 -2.35 -2.76 -16.34
N ARG A 15 -1.68 -3.80 -16.86
CA ARG A 15 -1.39 -5.01 -16.08
C ARG A 15 -0.53 -4.69 -14.87
N ALA A 16 0.55 -3.94 -15.04
CA ALA A 16 1.44 -3.54 -13.96
C ALA A 16 0.73 -2.70 -12.90
N THR A 17 -0.13 -1.76 -13.31
CA THR A 17 -0.93 -0.96 -12.39
C THR A 17 -1.89 -1.84 -11.59
N ARG A 18 -2.58 -2.80 -12.21
CA ARG A 18 -3.43 -3.77 -11.50
C ARG A 18 -2.63 -4.58 -10.48
N ILE A 19 -1.43 -5.02 -10.84
CA ILE A 19 -0.54 -5.77 -9.95
C ILE A 19 -0.09 -4.90 -8.77
N ALA A 20 0.24 -3.63 -9.00
CA ALA A 20 0.62 -2.71 -7.92
C ALA A 20 -0.53 -2.52 -6.90
N PHE A 21 -1.76 -2.26 -7.39
CA PHE A 21 -2.93 -2.13 -6.53
C PHE A 21 -3.24 -3.44 -5.79
N PHE A 22 -3.18 -4.58 -6.48
CA PHE A 22 -3.38 -5.89 -5.86
C PHE A 22 -2.34 -6.16 -4.77
N SER A 23 -1.06 -5.92 -5.05
CA SER A 23 0.03 -6.13 -4.08
C SER A 23 -0.10 -5.23 -2.86
N ALA A 24 -0.49 -3.95 -3.05
CA ALA A 24 -0.70 -3.02 -1.94
C ALA A 24 -1.86 -3.49 -1.04
N GLY A 25 -3.00 -3.89 -1.61
CA GLY A 25 -4.12 -4.46 -0.84
C GLY A 25 -3.72 -5.76 -0.14
N PHE A 26 -3.00 -6.65 -0.83
CA PHE A 26 -2.54 -7.91 -0.28
C PHE A 26 -1.67 -7.72 0.97
N ILE A 27 -0.63 -6.86 0.89
CA ILE A 27 0.29 -6.66 2.01
C ILE A 27 -0.38 -5.94 3.19
N THR A 28 -1.32 -5.04 2.92
CA THR A 28 -2.08 -4.34 3.97
C THR A 28 -2.96 -5.32 4.76
N ALA A 29 -3.63 -6.26 4.09
CA ALA A 29 -4.42 -7.28 4.77
C ALA A 29 -3.53 -8.35 5.45
N ALA A 30 -2.39 -8.70 4.83
CA ALA A 30 -1.41 -9.59 5.45
C ALA A 30 -0.82 -8.98 6.72
N TRP A 31 -0.57 -7.66 6.75
CA TRP A 31 -0.17 -6.94 7.96
C TRP A 31 -1.23 -7.06 9.06
N ALA A 32 -2.50 -6.81 8.75
CA ALA A 32 -3.58 -6.90 9.72
C ALA A 32 -3.66 -8.28 10.39
N ALA A 33 -3.41 -9.35 9.64
CA ALA A 33 -3.43 -10.72 10.16
C ALA A 33 -2.32 -11.04 11.18
N ILE A 34 -1.19 -10.31 11.19
CA ILE A 34 -0.10 -10.54 12.15
C ILE A 34 -0.15 -9.61 13.37
N ILE A 35 -0.99 -8.59 13.38
CA ILE A 35 -1.12 -7.64 14.50
C ILE A 35 -1.35 -8.34 15.86
N PRO A 36 -2.27 -9.32 15.97
CA PRO A 36 -2.51 -10.01 17.24
C PRO A 36 -1.25 -10.70 17.78
N PHE A 37 -0.45 -11.30 16.91
CA PHE A 37 0.78 -12.00 17.30
C PHE A 37 1.84 -11.02 17.81
N ILE A 38 2.01 -9.87 17.16
CA ILE A 38 2.92 -8.80 17.61
C ILE A 38 2.48 -8.29 18.99
N LYS A 39 1.17 -8.07 19.19
CA LYS A 39 0.61 -7.61 20.46
C LYS A 39 0.88 -8.59 21.58
N ILE A 40 0.68 -9.89 21.33
CA ILE A 40 0.94 -10.96 22.31
C ILE A 40 2.45 -11.07 22.59
N ASN A 41 3.28 -11.08 21.56
CA ASN A 41 4.73 -11.25 21.69
C ASN A 41 5.38 -10.14 22.52
N LEU A 42 4.93 -8.91 22.34
CA LEU A 42 5.41 -7.75 23.10
C LEU A 42 4.65 -7.51 24.42
N ALA A 43 3.64 -8.33 24.73
CA ALA A 43 2.77 -8.20 25.90
C ALA A 43 2.21 -6.78 26.09
N ILE A 44 1.81 -6.11 24.99
CA ILE A 44 1.29 -4.75 25.00
C ILE A 44 -0.24 -4.70 25.01
N GLY A 45 -0.78 -3.70 25.73
CA GLY A 45 -2.21 -3.44 25.77
C GLY A 45 -2.73 -2.70 24.51
N ASP A 46 -4.08 -2.64 24.40
CA ASP A 46 -4.76 -2.01 23.25
C ASP A 46 -4.37 -0.55 23.03
N GLY A 47 -4.23 0.22 24.10
CA GLY A 47 -3.81 1.63 24.00
C GLY A 47 -2.41 1.79 23.39
N THR A 48 -1.46 0.94 23.78
CA THR A 48 -0.10 0.93 23.20
C THR A 48 -0.15 0.48 21.74
N MET A 49 -0.93 -0.55 21.42
CA MET A 49 -1.10 -1.01 20.03
C MET A 49 -1.72 0.11 19.16
N GLY A 50 -2.73 0.82 19.67
CA GLY A 50 -3.30 1.98 18.98
C GLY A 50 -2.26 3.07 18.68
N LEU A 51 -1.34 3.36 19.62
CA LEU A 51 -0.23 4.28 19.37
C LEU A 51 0.73 3.76 18.30
N MET A 52 0.97 2.45 18.24
CA MET A 52 1.78 1.83 17.19
C MET A 52 1.13 1.97 15.82
N LEU A 53 -0.19 1.79 15.72
CA LEU A 53 -0.94 2.02 14.49
C LEU A 53 -0.90 3.49 14.05
N LEU A 54 -0.91 4.44 15.00
CA LEU A 54 -0.68 5.86 14.69
C LEU A 54 0.72 6.12 14.13
N CYS A 55 1.75 5.41 14.60
CA CYS A 55 3.09 5.50 14.02
C CYS A 55 3.12 5.08 12.55
N LEU A 56 2.40 4.01 12.20
CA LEU A 56 2.23 3.59 10.80
C LEU A 56 1.53 4.68 9.99
N GLY A 57 0.42 5.23 10.49
CA GLY A 57 -0.29 6.34 9.85
C GLY A 57 0.57 7.58 9.66
N ALA A 58 1.37 7.97 10.66
CA ALA A 58 2.29 9.10 10.57
C ALA A 58 3.35 8.88 9.47
N GLY A 59 3.89 7.66 9.36
CA GLY A 59 4.78 7.30 8.27
C GLY A 59 4.12 7.45 6.90
N ALA A 60 2.89 6.97 6.74
CA ALA A 60 2.15 7.06 5.49
C ALA A 60 1.89 8.53 5.10
N LEU A 61 1.52 9.39 6.05
CA LEU A 61 1.33 10.83 5.81
C LEU A 61 2.59 11.53 5.29
N VAL A 62 3.77 11.09 5.70
CA VAL A 62 5.05 11.59 5.16
C VAL A 62 5.35 10.97 3.79
N GLY A 63 5.06 9.69 3.61
CA GLY A 63 5.32 8.95 2.37
C GLY A 63 4.55 9.49 1.17
N MET A 64 3.29 9.90 1.36
CA MET A 64 2.44 10.41 0.28
C MET A 64 3.01 11.63 -0.45
N PRO A 65 3.38 12.74 0.21
CA PRO A 65 4.00 13.89 -0.49
C PRO A 65 5.38 13.56 -1.08
N MET A 66 6.16 12.68 -0.44
CA MET A 66 7.42 12.20 -0.99
C MET A 66 7.20 11.45 -2.31
N ALA A 67 6.17 10.60 -2.40
CA ALA A 67 5.82 9.90 -3.63
C ALA A 67 5.49 10.86 -4.77
N GLY A 68 4.71 11.91 -4.51
CA GLY A 68 4.39 12.95 -5.49
C GLY A 68 5.66 13.60 -6.04
N LYS A 69 6.54 14.06 -5.15
CA LYS A 69 7.80 14.70 -5.50
C LYS A 69 8.74 13.75 -6.29
N PHE A 70 8.98 12.56 -5.78
CA PHE A 70 9.90 11.64 -6.43
C PHE A 70 9.35 11.06 -7.73
N SER A 71 8.04 10.80 -7.82
CA SER A 71 7.42 10.34 -9.08
C SER A 71 7.48 11.40 -10.17
N SER A 72 7.38 12.70 -9.82
CA SER A 72 7.54 13.77 -10.80
C SER A 72 8.98 13.90 -11.32
N GLN A 73 9.98 13.64 -10.45
CA GLN A 73 11.40 13.80 -10.78
C GLN A 73 12.01 12.56 -11.44
N LEU A 74 11.65 11.38 -10.97
CA LEU A 74 12.28 10.10 -11.33
C LEU A 74 11.37 9.20 -12.18
N GLY A 75 10.06 9.51 -12.24
CA GLY A 75 9.03 8.63 -12.78
C GLY A 75 8.46 7.67 -11.73
N CYS A 76 7.33 7.04 -12.01
CA CYS A 76 6.66 6.14 -11.06
C CYS A 76 7.45 4.85 -10.80
N LYS A 77 8.17 4.33 -11.81
CA LYS A 77 8.84 3.03 -11.72
C LYS A 77 9.85 2.95 -10.55
N PRO A 78 10.88 3.82 -10.44
CA PRO A 78 11.83 3.72 -9.33
C PRO A 78 11.16 3.91 -7.96
N VAL A 79 10.14 4.75 -7.86
CA VAL A 79 9.42 4.99 -6.61
C VAL A 79 8.64 3.75 -6.19
N LEU A 80 7.86 3.15 -7.10
CA LEU A 80 7.11 1.91 -6.85
C LEU A 80 8.04 0.75 -6.51
N VAL A 81 9.14 0.58 -7.27
CA VAL A 81 10.08 -0.51 -7.02
C VAL A 81 10.72 -0.37 -5.64
N ALA A 82 11.21 0.83 -5.28
CA ALA A 82 11.84 1.07 -4.00
C ALA A 82 10.85 0.87 -2.83
N SER A 83 9.66 1.50 -2.89
CA SER A 83 8.70 1.43 -1.81
C SER A 83 8.09 0.04 -1.65
N MET A 84 7.75 -0.65 -2.75
CA MET A 84 7.25 -2.03 -2.71
C MET A 84 8.30 -3.03 -2.20
N ALA A 85 9.55 -2.90 -2.61
CA ALA A 85 10.64 -3.73 -2.11
C ALA A 85 10.85 -3.49 -0.61
N CYS A 86 10.90 -2.22 -0.18
CA CYS A 86 11.08 -1.88 1.23
C CYS A 86 9.93 -2.39 2.10
N PHE A 87 8.67 -2.20 1.73
CA PHE A 87 7.59 -2.73 2.58
C PHE A 87 7.57 -4.26 2.61
N SER A 88 7.92 -4.93 1.49
CA SER A 88 8.01 -6.39 1.46
C SER A 88 9.10 -6.94 2.38
N LEU A 89 10.20 -6.21 2.56
CA LEU A 89 11.29 -6.56 3.48
C LEU A 89 10.95 -6.21 4.93
N LEU A 90 10.33 -5.06 5.17
CA LEU A 90 9.96 -4.61 6.51
C LEU A 90 8.85 -5.45 7.13
N TYR A 91 7.88 -5.90 6.31
CA TYR A 91 6.72 -6.66 6.78
C TYR A 91 7.08 -7.89 7.64
N PRO A 92 7.91 -8.85 7.17
CA PRO A 92 8.26 -10.00 7.99
C PRO A 92 9.17 -9.63 9.18
N ALA A 93 9.94 -8.53 9.08
CA ALA A 93 10.80 -8.09 10.17
C ALA A 93 9.99 -7.64 11.40
N LEU A 94 8.76 -7.15 11.23
CA LEU A 94 7.92 -6.66 12.32
C LEU A 94 7.63 -7.73 13.37
N ILE A 95 7.57 -9.03 13.01
CA ILE A 95 7.28 -10.11 13.95
C ILE A 95 8.47 -10.48 14.85
N TRP A 96 9.70 -10.14 14.42
CA TRP A 96 10.93 -10.43 15.14
C TRP A 96 11.34 -9.35 16.14
N LEU A 97 10.57 -8.24 16.20
CA LEU A 97 10.90 -7.14 17.09
C LEU A 97 10.50 -7.48 18.54
N ASP A 98 11.43 -7.26 19.46
CA ASP A 98 11.31 -7.50 20.89
C ASP A 98 11.13 -6.22 21.73
N SER A 99 11.06 -5.07 21.05
CA SER A 99 10.98 -3.75 21.69
C SER A 99 9.87 -2.89 21.08
N VAL A 100 9.05 -2.30 21.91
CA VAL A 100 7.99 -1.35 21.52
C VAL A 100 8.57 -0.15 20.77
N THR A 101 9.73 0.33 21.19
CA THR A 101 10.42 1.46 20.53
C THR A 101 10.87 1.07 19.12
N LEU A 102 11.45 -0.11 18.95
CA LEU A 102 11.84 -0.61 17.62
C LEU A 102 10.60 -0.83 16.76
N LEU A 103 9.52 -1.40 17.32
CA LEU A 103 8.26 -1.55 16.61
C LEU A 103 7.74 -0.20 16.10
N ALA A 104 7.74 0.85 16.94
CA ALA A 104 7.31 2.19 16.52
C ALA A 104 8.13 2.71 15.34
N VAL A 105 9.48 2.59 15.38
CA VAL A 105 10.36 3.03 14.30
C VAL A 105 10.10 2.24 13.01
N PHE A 106 9.99 0.92 13.12
CA PHE A 106 9.72 0.05 11.96
C PHE A 106 8.33 0.30 11.37
N LEU A 107 7.32 0.60 12.20
CA LEU A 107 5.98 0.95 11.72
C LEU A 107 5.94 2.30 11.02
N VAL A 108 6.70 3.31 11.49
CA VAL A 108 6.86 4.57 10.75
C VAL A 108 7.48 4.30 9.37
N LEU A 109 8.54 3.49 9.30
CA LEU A 109 9.20 3.16 8.02
C LEU A 109 8.29 2.33 7.11
N PHE A 110 7.57 1.35 7.67
CA PHE A 110 6.61 0.54 6.93
C PHE A 110 5.47 1.41 6.39
N GLY A 111 4.89 2.27 7.24
CA GLY A 111 3.87 3.23 6.84
C GLY A 111 4.34 4.19 5.75
N LEU A 112 5.57 4.71 5.87
CA LEU A 112 6.19 5.55 4.84
C LEU A 112 6.24 4.81 3.48
N CYS A 113 6.63 3.55 3.47
CA CYS A 113 6.69 2.75 2.25
C CYS A 113 5.28 2.46 1.70
N VAL A 114 4.32 2.12 2.56
CA VAL A 114 2.92 1.88 2.18
C VAL A 114 2.31 3.15 1.58
N GLY A 115 2.40 4.31 2.27
CA GLY A 115 1.87 5.58 1.78
C GLY A 115 2.55 6.05 0.49
N THR A 116 3.87 5.82 0.36
CA THR A 116 4.60 6.11 -0.88
C THR A 116 4.10 5.23 -2.03
N THR A 117 3.91 3.93 -1.80
CA THR A 117 3.38 3.00 -2.82
C THR A 117 1.97 3.40 -3.23
N ASP A 118 1.10 3.67 -2.25
CA ASP A 118 -0.28 4.07 -2.51
C ASP A 118 -0.37 5.31 -3.40
N CYS A 119 0.33 6.36 -3.05
CA CYS A 119 0.34 7.58 -3.85
C CYS A 119 0.96 7.35 -5.25
N ALA A 120 2.09 6.64 -5.34
CA ALA A 120 2.77 6.42 -6.62
C ALA A 120 1.96 5.52 -7.57
N MET A 121 1.26 4.48 -7.07
CA MET A 121 0.41 3.64 -7.91
C MET A 121 -0.83 4.40 -8.41
N ASN A 122 -1.38 5.32 -7.61
CA ASN A 122 -2.46 6.21 -8.02
C ASN A 122 -2.00 7.19 -9.11
N ILE A 123 -0.81 7.81 -8.98
CA ILE A 123 -0.22 8.67 -10.02
C ILE A 123 -0.06 7.88 -11.32
N GLN A 124 0.47 6.67 -11.25
CA GLN A 124 0.58 5.79 -12.41
C GLN A 124 -0.79 5.44 -13.00
N GLY A 125 -1.77 5.12 -12.15
CA GLY A 125 -3.13 4.78 -12.54
C GLY A 125 -3.80 5.90 -13.34
N VAL A 126 -3.73 7.15 -12.85
CA VAL A 126 -4.25 8.34 -13.54
C VAL A 126 -3.57 8.55 -14.90
N ALA A 127 -2.23 8.38 -14.95
CA ALA A 127 -1.51 8.53 -16.21
C ALA A 127 -1.91 7.46 -17.24
N VAL A 128 -2.07 6.21 -16.81
CA VAL A 128 -2.53 5.10 -17.68
C VAL A 128 -3.98 5.29 -18.12
N GLU A 129 -4.85 5.80 -17.24
CA GLU A 129 -6.24 6.14 -17.57
C GLU A 129 -6.33 7.23 -18.63
N LYS A 130 -5.59 8.32 -18.45
CA LYS A 130 -5.52 9.43 -19.43
C LYS A 130 -5.07 8.94 -20.81
N GLU A 131 -4.00 8.14 -20.87
CA GLU A 131 -3.51 7.59 -22.14
C GLU A 131 -4.45 6.57 -22.78
N ALA A 132 -5.17 5.81 -21.94
CA ALA A 132 -6.15 4.83 -22.43
C ALA A 132 -7.43 5.46 -22.95
N GLY A 133 -7.70 6.73 -22.64
CA GLY A 133 -8.91 7.47 -23.04
C GLY A 133 -10.21 6.88 -22.50
N LYS A 134 -10.18 6.15 -21.39
CA LYS A 134 -11.35 5.53 -20.77
C LYS A 134 -11.14 5.36 -19.25
N PRO A 135 -12.23 5.41 -18.45
CA PRO A 135 -12.15 5.30 -17.00
C PRO A 135 -11.60 3.90 -16.58
N LEU A 136 -10.53 3.87 -15.80
CA LEU A 136 -9.87 2.65 -15.33
C LEU A 136 -9.66 2.65 -13.81
N MET A 137 -9.70 3.80 -13.14
CA MET A 137 -9.36 3.93 -11.72
C MET A 137 -10.21 3.05 -10.82
N SER A 138 -11.54 3.02 -11.02
CA SER A 138 -12.42 2.12 -10.25
C SER A 138 -12.02 0.66 -10.37
N GLY A 139 -11.58 0.24 -11.58
CA GLY A 139 -11.06 -1.11 -11.80
C GLY A 139 -9.74 -1.36 -11.09
N PHE A 140 -8.85 -0.37 -11.01
CA PHE A 140 -7.60 -0.50 -10.25
C PHE A 140 -7.86 -0.63 -8.75
N HIS A 141 -8.76 0.18 -8.18
CA HIS A 141 -9.18 0.03 -6.78
C HIS A 141 -9.90 -1.31 -6.52
N GLY A 142 -10.66 -1.83 -7.49
CA GLY A 142 -11.19 -3.19 -7.42
C GLY A 142 -10.10 -4.26 -7.28
N PHE A 143 -8.95 -4.09 -7.95
CA PHE A 143 -7.79 -4.97 -7.75
C PHE A 143 -7.15 -4.81 -6.37
N TYR A 144 -7.16 -3.62 -5.77
CA TYR A 144 -6.75 -3.42 -4.38
C TYR A 144 -7.64 -4.24 -3.42
N SER A 145 -8.95 -4.14 -3.57
CA SER A 145 -9.90 -4.91 -2.75
C SER A 145 -9.74 -6.43 -2.93
N LEU A 146 -9.52 -6.89 -4.18
CA LEU A 146 -9.21 -8.30 -4.45
C LEU A 146 -7.91 -8.75 -3.80
N GLY A 147 -6.89 -7.89 -3.82
CA GLY A 147 -5.62 -8.12 -3.14
C GLY A 147 -5.82 -8.25 -1.63
N GLY A 148 -6.55 -7.31 -1.02
CA GLY A 148 -6.89 -7.32 0.40
C GLY A 148 -7.62 -8.61 0.80
N MET A 149 -8.65 -8.98 0.06
CA MET A 149 -9.41 -10.20 0.31
C MET A 149 -8.52 -11.44 0.18
N SER A 150 -7.68 -11.50 -0.86
CA SER A 150 -6.74 -12.62 -1.07
C SER A 150 -5.71 -12.71 0.05
N GLY A 151 -5.17 -11.57 0.49
CA GLY A 151 -4.21 -11.49 1.60
C GLY A 151 -4.82 -11.97 2.91
N ALA A 152 -6.02 -11.49 3.25
CA ALA A 152 -6.73 -11.89 4.45
C ALA A 152 -7.03 -13.40 4.45
N ILE A 153 -7.62 -13.91 3.38
CA ILE A 153 -7.96 -15.36 3.27
C ILE A 153 -6.69 -16.22 3.36
N LEU A 154 -5.66 -15.89 2.60
CA LEU A 154 -4.44 -16.67 2.57
C LEU A 154 -3.72 -16.67 3.92
N MET A 155 -3.53 -15.51 4.53
CA MET A 155 -2.86 -15.41 5.83
C MET A 155 -3.65 -16.12 6.92
N THR A 156 -4.97 -15.94 6.96
CA THR A 156 -5.83 -16.67 7.90
C THR A 156 -5.73 -18.19 7.69
N ALA A 157 -5.77 -18.67 6.45
CA ALA A 157 -5.65 -20.10 6.14
C ALA A 157 -4.29 -20.67 6.55
N ILE A 158 -3.19 -19.96 6.31
CA ILE A 158 -1.84 -20.39 6.72
C ILE A 158 -1.73 -20.42 8.24
N LEU A 159 -2.14 -19.36 8.92
CA LEU A 159 -2.05 -19.26 10.38
C LEU A 159 -2.96 -20.27 11.09
N SER A 160 -4.18 -20.50 10.59
CA SER A 160 -5.12 -21.49 11.16
C SER A 160 -4.67 -22.93 10.93
N SER A 161 -3.79 -23.19 9.95
CA SER A 161 -3.19 -24.50 9.77
C SER A 161 -2.05 -24.83 10.75
N GLY A 162 -1.74 -23.90 11.69
CA GLY A 162 -0.69 -24.08 12.69
C GLY A 162 0.72 -23.72 12.20
N VAL A 163 0.84 -23.08 11.03
CA VAL A 163 2.14 -22.59 10.56
C VAL A 163 2.59 -21.43 11.45
N PRO A 164 3.86 -21.42 11.92
CA PRO A 164 4.41 -20.31 12.69
C PRO A 164 4.26 -18.97 11.97
N VAL A 165 3.92 -17.90 12.71
CA VAL A 165 3.65 -16.58 12.16
C VAL A 165 4.87 -16.01 11.41
N GLU A 166 6.07 -16.39 11.80
CA GLU A 166 7.33 -16.02 11.14
C GLU A 166 7.39 -16.57 9.70
N LEU A 167 7.02 -17.84 9.53
CA LEU A 167 6.96 -18.47 8.20
C LEU A 167 5.79 -17.94 7.36
N ALA A 168 4.65 -17.68 7.99
CA ALA A 168 3.50 -17.08 7.34
C ALA A 168 3.82 -15.68 6.82
N SER A 169 4.47 -14.84 7.65
CA SER A 169 4.89 -13.50 7.24
C SER A 169 5.97 -13.52 6.15
N ALA A 170 6.92 -14.46 6.22
CA ALA A 170 7.92 -14.65 5.17
C ALA A 170 7.27 -15.06 3.84
N ALA A 171 6.28 -15.97 3.87
CA ALA A 171 5.52 -16.35 2.67
C ALA A 171 4.78 -15.15 2.06
N GLY A 172 4.13 -14.31 2.89
CA GLY A 172 3.50 -13.07 2.45
C GLY A 172 4.49 -12.10 1.79
N ALA A 173 5.69 -11.97 2.37
CA ALA A 173 6.77 -11.15 1.81
C ALA A 173 7.25 -11.67 0.45
N VAL A 174 7.46 -12.97 0.32
CA VAL A 174 7.87 -13.61 -0.94
C VAL A 174 6.81 -13.38 -2.02
N MET A 175 5.53 -13.53 -1.69
CA MET A 175 4.44 -13.24 -2.64
C MET A 175 4.41 -11.78 -3.04
N SER A 176 4.61 -10.84 -2.11
CA SER A 176 4.67 -9.41 -2.40
C SER A 176 5.84 -9.07 -3.36
N VAL A 177 7.01 -9.67 -3.14
CA VAL A 177 8.16 -9.54 -4.06
C VAL A 177 7.83 -10.14 -5.43
N ALA A 178 7.16 -11.29 -5.48
CA ALA A 178 6.74 -11.90 -6.75
C ALA A 178 5.79 -10.98 -7.54
N PHE A 179 4.83 -10.31 -6.86
CA PHE A 179 3.97 -9.31 -7.50
C PHE A 179 4.77 -8.12 -8.03
N LEU A 180 5.74 -7.60 -7.25
CA LEU A 180 6.62 -6.55 -7.70
C LEU A 180 7.36 -6.94 -8.98
N LEU A 181 7.98 -8.13 -9.01
CA LEU A 181 8.72 -8.62 -10.17
C LEU A 181 7.82 -8.83 -11.38
N ALA A 182 6.59 -9.30 -11.19
CA ALA A 182 5.60 -9.45 -12.26
C ALA A 182 5.13 -8.12 -12.86
N GLY A 183 5.14 -7.03 -12.07
CA GLY A 183 4.72 -5.69 -12.49
C GLY A 183 5.84 -4.80 -13.03
N ILE A 184 7.09 -5.06 -12.63
CA ILE A 184 8.23 -4.12 -12.77
C ILE A 184 8.47 -3.60 -14.18
N ASN A 185 8.22 -4.42 -15.21
CA ASN A 185 8.45 -4.04 -16.62
C ASN A 185 7.36 -3.14 -17.20
N GLY A 186 6.21 -3.06 -16.54
CA GLY A 186 5.11 -2.20 -16.97
C GLY A 186 4.96 -0.92 -16.15
N PHE A 187 5.80 -0.68 -15.15
CA PHE A 187 5.81 0.59 -14.44
C PHE A 187 6.42 1.70 -15.30
N ARG A 188 5.83 2.89 -15.22
CA ARG A 188 6.19 4.05 -16.05
C ARG A 188 7.51 4.65 -15.59
N THR A 189 8.38 4.89 -16.57
CA THR A 189 9.69 5.54 -16.36
C THR A 189 9.67 7.04 -16.70
N GLY A 190 8.61 7.52 -17.37
CA GLY A 190 8.48 8.93 -17.77
C GLY A 190 8.31 9.84 -16.56
N LYS A 191 9.06 10.92 -16.54
CA LYS A 191 8.89 12.02 -15.57
C LYS A 191 7.56 12.73 -15.83
N SER A 192 6.90 13.23 -14.78
CA SER A 192 5.75 14.11 -14.93
C SER A 192 6.22 15.46 -15.50
N GLN A 193 5.50 16.01 -16.47
CA GLN A 193 5.78 17.35 -16.97
C GLN A 193 5.23 18.45 -16.06
N GLU A 194 4.33 18.09 -15.15
CA GLU A 194 3.77 19.04 -14.19
C GLU A 194 4.56 18.99 -12.89
N PRO A 195 5.08 20.13 -12.40
CA PRO A 195 5.73 20.18 -11.09
C PRO A 195 4.70 19.86 -10.02
N ALA A 196 4.91 18.77 -9.29
CA ALA A 196 4.09 18.45 -8.14
C ALA A 196 4.37 19.49 -7.04
N ALA A 197 3.37 20.29 -6.69
CA ALA A 197 3.43 21.12 -5.49
C ALA A 197 3.54 20.17 -4.27
N PHE A 198 4.57 20.37 -3.44
CA PHE A 198 4.79 19.54 -2.26
C PHE A 198 3.62 19.67 -1.27
N PHE A 199 2.95 20.80 -1.28
CA PHE A 199 1.79 21.09 -0.45
C PHE A 199 0.80 21.98 -1.23
N ALA A 200 -0.43 21.50 -1.38
CA ALA A 200 -1.54 22.28 -1.92
C ALA A 200 -2.68 22.24 -0.90
N LEU A 201 -3.06 23.40 -0.37
CA LEU A 201 -4.22 23.48 0.52
C LEU A 201 -5.51 23.25 -0.29
N PRO A 202 -6.30 22.23 0.07
CA PRO A 202 -7.58 21.96 -0.61
C PRO A 202 -8.57 23.13 -0.34
N LYS A 203 -9.42 23.43 -1.34
CA LYS A 203 -10.43 24.50 -1.26
C LYS A 203 -11.79 23.99 -1.75
N GLY A 204 -12.84 24.57 -1.21
CA GLY A 204 -14.20 24.31 -1.68
C GLY A 204 -14.62 22.84 -1.56
N VAL A 205 -15.17 22.27 -2.60
CA VAL A 205 -15.68 20.89 -2.63
C VAL A 205 -14.61 19.84 -2.35
N VAL A 206 -13.32 20.14 -2.59
CA VAL A 206 -12.21 19.21 -2.33
C VAL A 206 -12.06 18.94 -0.83
N VAL A 207 -12.32 19.96 0.01
CA VAL A 207 -12.32 19.78 1.48
C VAL A 207 -13.44 18.81 1.90
N LEU A 208 -14.65 18.98 1.36
CA LEU A 208 -15.78 18.10 1.66
C LEU A 208 -15.48 16.64 1.25
N ILE A 209 -14.96 16.45 0.04
CA ILE A 209 -14.51 15.12 -0.44
C ILE A 209 -13.46 14.55 0.50
N GLY A 210 -12.47 15.36 0.91
CA GLY A 210 -11.42 14.94 1.84
C GLY A 210 -11.97 14.48 3.19
N ILE A 211 -12.97 15.20 3.75
CA ILE A 211 -13.64 14.81 5.01
C ILE A 211 -14.37 13.47 4.83
N VAL A 212 -15.15 13.31 3.77
CA VAL A 212 -15.86 12.03 3.49
C VAL A 212 -14.88 10.88 3.33
N CYS A 213 -13.82 11.06 2.54
CA CYS A 213 -12.77 10.06 2.41
C CYS A 213 -12.13 9.71 3.75
N SER A 214 -11.81 10.71 4.58
CA SER A 214 -11.21 10.48 5.90
C SER A 214 -12.12 9.66 6.83
N ILE A 215 -13.43 9.90 6.81
CA ILE A 215 -14.41 9.12 7.59
C ILE A 215 -14.45 7.66 7.11
N VAL A 216 -14.49 7.45 5.78
CA VAL A 216 -14.54 6.10 5.20
C VAL A 216 -13.25 5.34 5.50
N PHE A 217 -12.08 5.95 5.29
CA PHE A 217 -10.79 5.32 5.60
C PHE A 217 -10.60 5.05 7.09
N LEU A 218 -11.11 5.93 7.98
CA LEU A 218 -11.09 5.69 9.41
C LEU A 218 -11.92 4.46 9.79
N ALA A 219 -13.11 4.32 9.23
CA ALA A 219 -13.98 3.16 9.46
C ALA A 219 -13.33 1.87 8.92
N GLU A 220 -12.83 1.90 7.67
CA GLU A 220 -12.17 0.76 7.03
C GLU A 220 -10.91 0.34 7.79
N GLY A 221 -10.03 1.28 8.14
CA GLY A 221 -8.81 1.02 8.90
C GLY A 221 -9.10 0.46 10.30
N THR A 222 -10.13 0.98 10.97
CA THR A 222 -10.55 0.45 12.28
C THR A 222 -10.98 -1.01 12.17
N VAL A 223 -11.80 -1.35 11.19
CA VAL A 223 -12.22 -2.74 10.98
C VAL A 223 -11.03 -3.62 10.63
N LEU A 224 -10.16 -3.17 9.72
CA LEU A 224 -9.02 -3.96 9.26
C LEU A 224 -8.02 -4.25 10.39
N ASP A 225 -7.62 -3.23 11.15
CA ASP A 225 -6.54 -3.35 12.14
C ASP A 225 -7.01 -4.01 13.45
N TRP A 226 -8.30 -3.85 13.80
CA TRP A 226 -8.82 -4.32 15.10
C TRP A 226 -9.62 -5.60 15.02
N SER A 227 -10.13 -6.01 13.84
CA SER A 227 -10.94 -7.24 13.73
C SER A 227 -10.17 -8.47 14.19
N GLY A 228 -8.89 -8.61 13.85
CA GLY A 228 -8.07 -9.75 14.27
C GLY A 228 -7.74 -9.78 15.78
N ILE A 229 -7.93 -8.66 16.49
CA ILE A 229 -7.71 -8.56 17.94
C ILE A 229 -8.98 -8.94 18.71
N TYR A 230 -10.18 -8.63 18.16
CA TYR A 230 -11.45 -8.78 18.86
C TYR A 230 -12.32 -9.95 18.37
N LEU A 231 -11.97 -10.58 17.27
CA LEU A 231 -12.63 -11.77 16.72
C LEU A 231 -11.79 -13.03 16.97
#